data_339fb095d32329ce0cd1e761ca3a7c6b
#
_entry.id   339fb095d32329ce0cd1e761ca3a7c6b
#
_cell.length_a   1.000
_cell.length_b   1.000
_cell.length_c   1.000
_cell.angle_alpha   90.00
_cell.angle_beta   90.00
_cell.angle_gamma   90.00
#
_symmetry.space_group_name_H-M   'P 1'
#
loop_
_entity.id
_entity.type
_entity.pdbx_description
1 polymer ?
#
loop_
_entity_poly.entity_id
_entity_poly.type
_entity_poly.pdbx_seq_one_letter_code
_entity_poly.pdbx_strand_id
1 'polypeptide(L)'
;MIYDSYKRNHVVLPGRDKALESFLRQEYKGLKHKFRNGFNSNSEDALTWSCFELIKSLPSHKRFQVLSEIWEDSYDGKLRFPAEMRDLNDDDINIFIGKEYRGSGTDESSEIDASIELPNALIFIEAKLYSSISSKEQPKKPWNQIQRKIRIGLDDPIRDNGHSIKNRDFYFILLDIAPRRRLMLRKSKTEALAKSGNGFHDKWKSAWWFNYYKNGWNGSLKPLRETIKDVSRIDPKEVAGNMGWLTWTDLFKDILRGMTGKESPDVL
;
A
#
# COMPACT_ATOMS: atom_id res chain seq x y z
N MET A 1 14.02 7.33 -17.84
CA MET A 1 15.36 6.79 -18.20
C MET A 1 15.27 5.27 -18.15
N ILE A 2 15.92 4.55 -19.05
CA ILE A 2 16.03 3.10 -19.04
C ILE A 2 17.48 2.77 -18.69
N TYR A 3 17.68 1.91 -17.72
CA TYR A 3 19.00 1.45 -17.29
C TYR A 3 19.44 0.19 -18.07
N ASP A 4 20.73 -0.01 -18.19
CA ASP A 4 21.31 -1.22 -18.82
C ASP A 4 21.16 -2.47 -17.93
N SER A 5 20.95 -2.26 -16.63
CA SER A 5 20.78 -3.32 -15.65
C SER A 5 19.67 -2.99 -14.66
N TYR A 6 18.79 -3.93 -14.40
CA TYR A 6 17.75 -3.82 -13.37
C TYR A 6 18.33 -3.61 -11.97
N LYS A 7 19.56 -4.09 -11.71
CA LYS A 7 20.24 -3.88 -10.41
C LYS A 7 20.51 -2.41 -10.10
N ARG A 8 20.62 -1.56 -11.11
CA ARG A 8 20.78 -0.10 -10.90
C ARG A 8 19.51 0.58 -10.41
N ASN A 9 18.38 -0.05 -10.60
CA ASN A 9 17.07 0.49 -10.24
C ASN A 9 16.56 -0.04 -8.89
N HIS A 10 17.28 -0.98 -8.27
CA HIS A 10 16.90 -1.58 -7.01
C HIS A 10 18.01 -1.37 -5.97
N VAL A 11 17.60 -1.11 -4.73
CA VAL A 11 18.53 -1.14 -3.60
C VAL A 11 18.62 -2.59 -3.11
N VAL A 12 19.70 -3.26 -3.47
CA VAL A 12 19.92 -4.67 -3.13
C VAL A 12 20.91 -4.75 -1.98
N LEU A 13 20.46 -5.24 -0.84
CA LEU A 13 21.33 -5.48 0.31
C LEU A 13 22.20 -6.72 0.06
N PRO A 14 23.40 -6.80 0.69
CA PRO A 14 24.26 -7.98 0.60
C PRO A 14 23.50 -9.27 0.91
N GLY A 15 23.63 -10.26 0.04
CA GLY A 15 22.95 -11.55 0.18
C GLY A 15 21.48 -11.60 -0.27
N ARG A 16 20.90 -10.48 -0.74
CA ARG A 16 19.48 -10.40 -1.17
C ARG A 16 19.27 -10.51 -2.68
N ASP A 17 20.30 -10.81 -3.47
CA ASP A 17 20.20 -10.97 -4.94
C ASP A 17 19.15 -12.01 -5.34
N LYS A 18 19.11 -13.16 -4.65
CA LYS A 18 18.10 -14.21 -4.92
C LYS A 18 16.67 -13.73 -4.66
N ALA A 19 16.47 -12.88 -3.65
CA ALA A 19 15.16 -12.30 -3.36
C ALA A 19 14.71 -11.36 -4.49
N LEU A 20 15.63 -10.54 -5.02
CA LEU A 20 15.35 -9.70 -6.18
C LEU A 20 15.03 -10.53 -7.42
N GLU A 21 15.83 -11.55 -7.70
CA GLU A 21 15.59 -12.44 -8.84
C GLU A 21 14.22 -13.14 -8.73
N SER A 22 13.87 -13.63 -7.55
CA SER A 22 12.56 -14.23 -7.29
C SER A 22 11.43 -13.25 -7.54
N PHE A 23 11.56 -12.00 -7.05
CA PHE A 23 10.59 -10.94 -7.29
C PHE A 23 10.41 -10.62 -8.78
N LEU A 24 11.51 -10.45 -9.51
CA LEU A 24 11.47 -10.13 -10.94
C LEU A 24 10.89 -11.26 -11.79
N ARG A 25 10.99 -12.51 -11.33
CA ARG A 25 10.40 -13.69 -12.00
C ARG A 25 8.92 -13.89 -11.72
N GLN A 26 8.33 -13.13 -10.80
CA GLN A 26 6.90 -13.24 -10.50
C GLN A 26 6.07 -12.95 -11.75
N GLU A 27 5.05 -13.76 -11.95
CA GLU A 27 4.10 -13.60 -13.04
C GLU A 27 2.74 -13.21 -12.45
N TYR A 28 2.13 -12.21 -13.04
CA TYR A 28 0.75 -11.87 -12.79
C TYR A 28 -0.05 -11.98 -14.07
N LYS A 29 -1.07 -12.83 -14.08
CA LYS A 29 -1.87 -13.14 -15.28
C LYS A 29 -1.02 -13.54 -16.49
N GLY A 30 0.03 -14.32 -16.25
CA GLY A 30 0.95 -14.80 -17.30
C GLY A 30 1.93 -13.76 -17.84
N LEU A 31 2.01 -12.57 -17.20
CA LEU A 31 2.90 -11.49 -17.63
C LEU A 31 4.03 -11.27 -16.62
N LYS A 32 5.27 -11.18 -17.11
CA LYS A 32 6.48 -10.85 -16.33
C LYS A 32 6.74 -9.34 -16.35
N HIS A 33 5.73 -8.55 -15.96
CA HIS A 33 5.82 -7.09 -16.03
C HIS A 33 6.90 -6.52 -15.11
N LYS A 34 7.17 -7.13 -13.93
CA LYS A 34 8.19 -6.67 -12.98
C LYS A 34 9.58 -6.71 -13.58
N PHE A 35 9.94 -7.78 -14.27
CA PHE A 35 11.22 -7.86 -14.97
C PHE A 35 11.32 -6.76 -16.03
N ARG A 36 10.29 -6.59 -16.86
CA ARG A 36 10.26 -5.53 -17.88
C ARG A 36 10.38 -4.15 -17.30
N ASN A 37 9.68 -3.86 -16.22
CA ASN A 37 9.68 -2.54 -15.56
C ASN A 37 10.94 -2.31 -14.71
N GLY A 38 11.64 -3.37 -14.31
CA GLY A 38 12.85 -3.29 -13.49
C GLY A 38 13.98 -2.44 -14.07
N PHE A 39 13.99 -2.22 -15.38
CA PHE A 39 14.96 -1.35 -16.08
C PHE A 39 14.53 0.12 -16.14
N ASN A 40 13.31 0.46 -15.76
CA ASN A 40 12.77 1.81 -15.88
C ASN A 40 12.98 2.58 -14.57
N SER A 41 13.63 3.75 -14.64
CA SER A 41 13.86 4.63 -13.47
C SER A 41 12.56 5.10 -12.78
N ASN A 42 11.44 5.00 -13.45
CA ASN A 42 10.12 5.36 -12.91
C ASN A 42 9.33 4.13 -12.42
N SER A 43 10.01 3.00 -12.20
CA SER A 43 9.34 1.78 -11.74
C SER A 43 8.91 1.92 -10.27
N GLU A 44 7.61 1.96 -10.06
CA GLU A 44 6.98 1.88 -8.75
C GLU A 44 7.29 0.54 -8.07
N ASP A 45 7.33 -0.56 -8.84
CA ASP A 45 7.68 -1.91 -8.37
C ASP A 45 9.11 -1.95 -7.80
N ALA A 46 10.08 -1.32 -8.49
CA ALA A 46 11.47 -1.32 -8.04
C ALA A 46 11.65 -0.54 -6.73
N LEU A 47 10.98 0.60 -6.60
CA LEU A 47 11.04 1.43 -5.40
C LEU A 47 10.34 0.74 -4.23
N THR A 48 9.15 0.17 -4.47
CA THR A 48 8.40 -0.59 -3.47
C THR A 48 9.21 -1.79 -2.98
N TRP A 49 9.78 -2.56 -3.89
CA TRP A 49 10.62 -3.70 -3.53
C TRP A 49 11.82 -3.25 -2.68
N SER A 50 12.52 -2.20 -3.09
CA SER A 50 13.71 -1.72 -2.38
C SER A 50 13.40 -1.30 -0.94
N CYS A 51 12.30 -0.58 -0.73
CA CYS A 51 11.90 -0.13 0.60
C CYS A 51 11.43 -1.31 1.48
N PHE A 52 10.52 -2.13 0.99
CA PHE A 52 9.94 -3.19 1.82
C PHE A 52 10.86 -4.39 2.00
N GLU A 53 11.77 -4.66 1.06
CA GLU A 53 12.80 -5.69 1.24
C GLU A 53 13.83 -5.23 2.29
N LEU A 54 14.19 -3.94 2.33
CA LEU A 54 15.00 -3.37 3.40
C LEU A 54 14.32 -3.59 4.76
N ILE A 55 13.06 -3.18 4.90
CA ILE A 55 12.30 -3.34 6.17
C ILE A 55 12.26 -4.82 6.57
N LYS A 56 11.97 -5.71 5.63
CA LYS A 56 11.90 -7.16 5.86
C LYS A 56 13.23 -7.75 6.34
N SER A 57 14.35 -7.19 5.92
CA SER A 57 15.70 -7.66 6.30
C SER A 57 16.16 -7.18 7.67
N LEU A 58 15.44 -6.24 8.28
CA LEU A 58 15.79 -5.72 9.60
C LEU A 58 15.54 -6.76 10.71
N PRO A 59 16.30 -6.71 11.81
CA PRO A 59 15.95 -7.42 13.02
C PRO A 59 14.53 -7.06 13.48
N SER A 60 13.83 -8.00 14.12
CA SER A 60 12.42 -7.88 14.49
C SER A 60 12.08 -6.57 15.20
N HIS A 61 12.85 -6.20 16.22
CA HIS A 61 12.62 -4.97 16.96
C HIS A 61 12.74 -3.70 16.09
N LYS A 62 13.70 -3.67 15.14
CA LYS A 62 13.85 -2.56 14.20
C LYS A 62 12.74 -2.55 13.15
N ARG A 63 12.36 -3.73 12.68
CA ARG A 63 11.21 -3.91 11.77
C ARG A 63 9.94 -3.35 12.40
N PHE A 64 9.68 -3.71 13.66
CA PHE A 64 8.55 -3.18 14.42
C PHE A 64 8.60 -1.66 14.55
N GLN A 65 9.76 -1.08 14.90
CA GLN A 65 9.93 0.36 15.01
C GLN A 65 9.60 1.08 13.69
N VAL A 66 10.18 0.60 12.57
CA VAL A 66 9.91 1.16 11.24
C VAL A 66 8.41 1.07 10.91
N LEU A 67 7.77 -0.07 11.14
CA LEU A 67 6.35 -0.25 10.86
C LEU A 67 5.48 0.64 11.75
N SER A 68 5.88 0.89 12.98
CA SER A 68 5.17 1.80 13.89
C SER A 68 5.28 3.27 13.42
N GLU A 69 6.43 3.72 12.93
CA GLU A 69 6.59 5.06 12.35
C GLU A 69 5.75 5.21 11.08
N ILE A 70 5.81 4.22 10.17
CA ILE A 70 4.96 4.17 8.96
C ILE A 70 3.48 4.28 9.33
N TRP A 71 3.07 3.57 10.36
CA TRP A 71 1.68 3.59 10.85
C TRP A 71 1.28 4.96 11.39
N GLU A 72 2.12 5.53 12.27
CA GLU A 72 1.87 6.85 12.85
C GLU A 72 1.69 7.92 11.78
N ASP A 73 2.61 7.97 10.81
CA ASP A 73 2.54 8.93 9.71
C ASP A 73 1.38 8.63 8.74
N SER A 74 1.04 7.35 8.51
CA SER A 74 -0.08 6.97 7.63
C SER A 74 -1.45 7.38 8.18
N TYR A 75 -1.60 7.38 9.50
CA TYR A 75 -2.88 7.64 10.18
C TYR A 75 -2.89 8.92 11.03
N ASP A 76 -1.89 9.80 10.92
CA ASP A 76 -1.76 11.04 11.72
C ASP A 76 -1.72 10.79 13.23
N GLY A 77 -1.17 9.69 13.70
CA GLY A 77 -1.19 9.30 15.10
C GLY A 77 -2.59 8.99 15.67
N LYS A 78 -3.62 8.90 14.81
CA LYS A 78 -5.01 8.71 15.25
C LYS A 78 -5.38 7.26 15.52
N LEU A 79 -4.63 6.33 14.96
CA LEU A 79 -4.81 4.90 15.18
C LEU A 79 -3.58 4.33 15.87
N ARG A 80 -3.82 3.54 16.91
CA ARG A 80 -2.77 2.74 17.54
C ARG A 80 -2.35 1.63 16.60
N PHE A 81 -1.05 1.34 16.52
CA PHE A 81 -0.54 0.20 15.75
C PHE A 81 -1.20 -1.10 16.24
N PRO A 82 -1.67 -1.99 15.34
CA PRO A 82 -2.50 -3.13 15.71
C PRO A 82 -1.75 -4.29 16.40
N ALA A 83 -0.54 -4.05 16.91
CA ALA A 83 0.24 -5.00 17.68
C ALA A 83 1.15 -4.28 18.67
N GLU A 84 1.55 -4.97 19.75
CA GLU A 84 2.59 -4.49 20.65
C GLU A 84 3.83 -5.34 20.49
N MET A 85 5.02 -4.72 20.58
CA MET A 85 6.30 -5.40 20.40
C MET A 85 6.46 -6.63 21.30
N ARG A 86 5.97 -6.53 22.54
CA ARG A 86 6.05 -7.63 23.54
C ARG A 86 5.22 -8.85 23.17
N ASP A 87 4.21 -8.67 22.32
CA ASP A 87 3.24 -9.70 21.95
C ASP A 87 3.59 -10.35 20.60
N LEU A 88 4.72 -9.96 19.98
CA LEU A 88 5.14 -10.44 18.68
C LEU A 88 6.44 -11.25 18.76
N ASN A 89 6.44 -12.39 18.08
CA ASN A 89 7.64 -13.14 17.74
C ASN A 89 8.21 -12.71 16.38
N ASP A 90 9.40 -13.14 16.05
CA ASP A 90 10.06 -12.80 14.78
C ASP A 90 9.25 -13.19 13.55
N ASP A 91 8.50 -14.30 13.62
CA ASP A 91 7.69 -14.85 12.54
C ASP A 91 6.27 -14.24 12.45
N ASP A 92 5.89 -13.40 13.40
CA ASP A 92 4.56 -12.80 13.45
C ASP A 92 4.42 -11.58 12.51
N ILE A 93 5.52 -11.00 12.08
CA ILE A 93 5.54 -9.88 11.12
C ILE A 93 5.93 -10.40 9.75
N ASN A 94 4.96 -10.69 8.92
CA ASN A 94 5.19 -11.17 7.57
C ASN A 94 4.98 -10.05 6.54
N ILE A 95 6.03 -9.70 5.80
CA ILE A 95 6.00 -8.70 4.72
C ILE A 95 6.10 -9.40 3.38
N PHE A 96 5.12 -9.16 2.51
CA PHE A 96 5.11 -9.67 1.15
C PHE A 96 5.10 -8.51 0.15
N ILE A 97 5.78 -8.68 -0.97
CA ILE A 97 5.93 -7.67 -2.00
C ILE A 97 5.44 -8.25 -3.33
N GLY A 98 4.47 -7.58 -3.94
CA GLY A 98 3.88 -7.98 -5.20
C GLY A 98 3.22 -9.35 -5.15
N LYS A 99 2.49 -9.66 -4.10
CA LYS A 99 1.77 -10.91 -3.94
C LYS A 99 0.32 -10.80 -4.43
N GLU A 100 -0.14 -11.84 -5.08
CA GLU A 100 -1.55 -11.97 -5.47
C GLU A 100 -2.38 -12.47 -4.29
N TYR A 101 -3.50 -11.81 -4.08
CA TYR A 101 -4.54 -12.20 -3.15
C TYR A 101 -5.86 -12.33 -3.90
N ARG A 102 -6.69 -13.28 -3.47
CA ARG A 102 -8.03 -13.52 -3.97
C ARG A 102 -9.01 -13.48 -2.81
N GLY A 103 -10.16 -12.85 -2.98
CA GLY A 103 -11.27 -12.92 -2.02
C GLY A 103 -11.80 -14.35 -1.89
N SER A 104 -12.22 -14.75 -0.71
CA SER A 104 -12.75 -16.10 -0.45
C SER A 104 -14.17 -16.30 -0.98
N GLY A 105 -15.00 -15.26 -0.93
CA GLY A 105 -16.40 -15.26 -1.36
C GLY A 105 -16.63 -14.54 -2.70
N THR A 106 -15.61 -13.86 -3.24
CA THR A 106 -15.66 -13.15 -4.51
C THR A 106 -14.67 -13.74 -5.51
N ASP A 107 -14.96 -13.64 -6.81
CA ASP A 107 -14.02 -14.04 -7.88
C ASP A 107 -12.94 -12.98 -8.14
N GLU A 108 -12.73 -12.07 -7.19
CA GLU A 108 -11.80 -10.96 -7.36
C GLU A 108 -10.40 -11.38 -6.95
N SER A 109 -9.43 -11.09 -7.80
CA SER A 109 -8.01 -11.22 -7.49
C SER A 109 -7.26 -9.94 -7.84
N SER A 110 -6.23 -9.64 -7.07
CA SER A 110 -5.32 -8.53 -7.35
C SER A 110 -3.95 -8.80 -6.79
N GLU A 111 -2.95 -8.35 -7.52
CA GLU A 111 -1.61 -8.18 -6.97
C GLU A 111 -1.61 -6.99 -6.02
N ILE A 112 -1.02 -7.16 -4.84
CA ILE A 112 -0.84 -6.12 -3.82
C ILE A 112 0.62 -5.71 -3.83
N ASP A 113 0.90 -4.41 -3.97
CA ASP A 113 2.27 -3.91 -4.15
C ASP A 113 3.14 -4.22 -2.94
N ALA A 114 2.62 -4.00 -1.73
CA ALA A 114 3.17 -4.57 -0.50
C ALA A 114 2.03 -4.93 0.46
N SER A 115 2.22 -5.98 1.24
CA SER A 115 1.28 -6.36 2.31
C SER A 115 2.04 -6.75 3.57
N ILE A 116 1.42 -6.45 4.72
CA ILE A 116 1.93 -6.81 6.03
C ILE A 116 0.86 -7.64 6.72
N GLU A 117 1.23 -8.85 7.09
CA GLU A 117 0.38 -9.76 7.85
C GLU A 117 0.89 -9.84 9.29
N LEU A 118 0.03 -9.47 10.22
CA LEU A 118 0.20 -9.62 11.66
C LEU A 118 -0.80 -10.67 12.18
N PRO A 119 -0.66 -11.19 13.39
CA PRO A 119 -1.60 -12.18 13.93
C PRO A 119 -3.06 -11.73 13.89
N ASN A 120 -3.33 -10.45 14.13
CA ASN A 120 -4.66 -9.85 14.22
C ASN A 120 -4.96 -8.82 13.13
N ALA A 121 -4.02 -8.52 12.24
CA ALA A 121 -4.22 -7.48 11.23
C ALA A 121 -3.66 -7.88 9.86
N LEU A 122 -4.33 -7.40 8.81
CA LEU A 122 -3.89 -7.46 7.43
C LEU A 122 -3.82 -6.03 6.87
N ILE A 123 -2.66 -5.63 6.41
CA ILE A 123 -2.43 -4.28 5.87
C ILE A 123 -2.07 -4.42 4.40
N PHE A 124 -2.88 -3.83 3.51
CA PHE A 124 -2.55 -3.71 2.10
C PHE A 124 -2.00 -2.31 1.81
N ILE A 125 -0.93 -2.26 1.03
CA ILE A 125 -0.29 -1.02 0.59
C ILE A 125 -0.37 -0.96 -0.93
N GLU A 126 -0.99 0.08 -1.43
CA GLU A 126 -1.04 0.43 -2.86
C GLU A 126 -0.07 1.56 -3.10
N ALA A 127 0.95 1.30 -3.90
CA ALA A 127 1.98 2.28 -4.25
C ALA A 127 1.65 3.00 -5.56
N LYS A 128 1.85 4.32 -5.58
CA LYS A 128 1.75 5.18 -6.76
C LYS A 128 2.91 6.14 -6.81
N LEU A 129 3.68 6.09 -7.89
CA LEU A 129 4.78 7.01 -8.12
C LEU A 129 4.44 7.99 -9.25
N TYR A 130 4.20 7.47 -10.45
CA TYR A 130 3.85 8.24 -11.64
C TYR A 130 2.62 7.70 -12.36
N SER A 131 2.17 6.53 -12.00
CA SER A 131 0.97 5.91 -12.55
C SER A 131 -0.29 6.50 -11.92
N SER A 132 -1.37 6.53 -12.67
CA SER A 132 -2.69 6.83 -12.13
C SER A 132 -3.33 5.55 -11.56
N ILE A 133 -4.30 5.74 -10.66
CA ILE A 133 -5.16 4.62 -10.25
C ILE A 133 -5.93 4.15 -11.49
N SER A 134 -5.82 2.87 -11.83
CA SER A 134 -6.56 2.32 -12.95
C SER A 134 -8.06 2.41 -12.70
N SER A 135 -8.77 2.96 -13.66
CA SER A 135 -10.23 3.04 -13.66
C SER A 135 -10.84 1.66 -13.95
N LYS A 136 -12.16 1.59 -13.94
CA LYS A 136 -12.94 0.39 -14.33
C LYS A 136 -12.44 -0.18 -15.65
N GLU A 137 -11.97 -1.41 -15.62
CA GLU A 137 -11.28 -1.96 -16.78
C GLU A 137 -12.16 -2.78 -17.71
N GLN A 138 -13.31 -3.30 -17.22
CA GLN A 138 -14.17 -4.14 -18.04
C GLN A 138 -15.60 -4.21 -17.49
N PRO A 139 -16.62 -4.51 -18.34
CA PRO A 139 -18.00 -4.69 -17.91
C PRO A 139 -18.20 -5.75 -16.81
N LYS A 140 -17.33 -6.78 -16.80
CA LYS A 140 -17.34 -7.85 -15.80
C LYS A 140 -16.57 -7.52 -14.52
N LYS A 141 -15.83 -6.39 -14.46
CA LYS A 141 -15.05 -5.94 -13.31
C LYS A 141 -15.36 -4.48 -13.03
N PRO A 142 -16.49 -4.20 -12.35
CA PRO A 142 -16.99 -2.83 -12.19
C PRO A 142 -16.14 -1.97 -11.24
N TRP A 143 -15.15 -2.56 -10.60
CA TRP A 143 -14.36 -1.94 -9.54
C TRP A 143 -13.03 -1.41 -10.06
N ASN A 144 -12.66 -0.20 -9.63
CA ASN A 144 -11.31 0.31 -9.85
C ASN A 144 -10.29 -0.42 -8.96
N GLN A 145 -9.02 -0.09 -9.13
CA GLN A 145 -7.91 -0.75 -8.43
C GLN A 145 -8.03 -0.68 -6.90
N ILE A 146 -8.37 0.48 -6.34
CA ILE A 146 -8.54 0.65 -4.88
C ILE A 146 -9.75 -0.14 -4.38
N GLN A 147 -10.89 -0.02 -5.05
CA GLN A 147 -12.11 -0.73 -4.68
C GLN A 147 -11.88 -2.24 -4.64
N ARG A 148 -11.24 -2.78 -5.66
CA ARG A 148 -10.95 -4.21 -5.75
C ARG A 148 -10.05 -4.68 -4.61
N LYS A 149 -8.97 -3.93 -4.28
CA LYS A 149 -8.08 -4.29 -3.18
C LYS A 149 -8.78 -4.22 -1.81
N ILE A 150 -9.62 -3.21 -1.58
CA ILE A 150 -10.43 -3.12 -0.36
C ILE A 150 -11.39 -4.32 -0.27
N ARG A 151 -12.09 -4.66 -1.34
CA ARG A 151 -13.01 -5.80 -1.35
C ARG A 151 -12.31 -7.11 -1.04
N ILE A 152 -11.16 -7.37 -1.67
CA ILE A 152 -10.34 -8.56 -1.39
C ILE A 152 -9.89 -8.59 0.07
N GLY A 153 -9.40 -7.48 0.61
CA GLY A 153 -8.92 -7.43 2.00
C GLY A 153 -10.00 -7.66 3.05
N LEU A 154 -11.25 -7.31 2.75
CA LEU A 154 -12.41 -7.50 3.63
C LEU A 154 -13.10 -8.86 3.45
N ASP A 155 -12.68 -9.68 2.49
CA ASP A 155 -13.32 -10.94 2.11
C ASP A 155 -12.45 -12.17 2.48
N ASP A 156 -11.91 -12.19 3.69
CA ASP A 156 -11.05 -13.27 4.19
C ASP A 156 -10.06 -13.78 3.14
N PRO A 157 -9.11 -12.95 2.70
CA PRO A 157 -8.36 -13.21 1.48
C PRO A 157 -7.50 -14.48 1.54
N ILE A 158 -7.30 -15.06 0.36
CA ILE A 158 -6.47 -16.24 0.14
C ILE A 158 -5.26 -15.82 -0.69
N ARG A 159 -4.03 -16.10 -0.23
CA ARG A 159 -2.80 -15.89 -1.00
C ARG A 159 -2.66 -16.91 -2.15
N ASP A 160 -1.79 -16.59 -3.10
CA ASP A 160 -1.46 -17.42 -4.27
C ASP A 160 -1.06 -18.88 -3.94
N ASN A 161 -0.50 -19.12 -2.75
CA ASN A 161 -0.15 -20.46 -2.24
C ASN A 161 -1.32 -21.18 -1.52
N GLY A 162 -2.53 -20.65 -1.58
CA GLY A 162 -3.71 -21.24 -0.95
C GLY A 162 -3.87 -20.93 0.55
N HIS A 163 -2.95 -20.16 1.16
CA HIS A 163 -3.07 -19.78 2.57
C HIS A 163 -4.20 -18.78 2.78
N SER A 164 -5.19 -19.16 3.57
CA SER A 164 -6.34 -18.30 3.92
C SER A 164 -6.02 -17.43 5.12
N ILE A 165 -6.37 -16.14 5.01
CA ILE A 165 -6.19 -15.13 6.07
C ILE A 165 -7.58 -14.77 6.57
N LYS A 166 -7.91 -15.20 7.79
CA LYS A 166 -9.24 -15.02 8.39
C LYS A 166 -9.15 -14.29 9.71
N ASN A 167 -10.26 -13.66 10.09
CA ASN A 167 -10.43 -13.05 11.40
C ASN A 167 -9.33 -12.02 11.74
N ARG A 168 -8.96 -11.20 10.77
CA ARG A 168 -8.00 -10.11 10.95
C ARG A 168 -8.65 -8.77 10.60
N ASP A 169 -8.31 -7.75 11.35
CA ASP A 169 -8.68 -6.38 11.02
C ASP A 169 -7.97 -5.97 9.73
N PHE A 170 -8.73 -5.41 8.81
CA PHE A 170 -8.20 -4.98 7.52
C PHE A 170 -7.87 -3.50 7.51
N TYR A 171 -6.67 -3.18 7.02
CA TYR A 171 -6.17 -1.82 6.85
C TYR A 171 -5.66 -1.63 5.43
N PHE A 172 -5.81 -0.41 4.93
CA PHE A 172 -5.35 -0.04 3.59
C PHE A 172 -4.54 1.25 3.65
N ILE A 173 -3.33 1.26 3.08
CA ILE A 173 -2.47 2.43 2.98
C ILE A 173 -2.24 2.77 1.51
N LEU A 174 -2.57 4.00 1.11
CA LEU A 174 -2.17 4.55 -0.17
C LEU A 174 -0.80 5.23 -0.01
N LEU A 175 0.22 4.67 -0.68
CA LEU A 175 1.56 5.24 -0.76
C LEU A 175 1.67 6.05 -2.05
N ASP A 176 1.80 7.38 -1.95
CA ASP A 176 1.74 8.28 -3.10
C ASP A 176 2.88 9.30 -3.09
N ILE A 177 3.19 9.85 -4.24
CA ILE A 177 4.17 10.93 -4.40
C ILE A 177 3.61 12.29 -3.97
N ALA A 178 2.29 12.45 -3.98
CA ALA A 178 1.66 13.73 -3.78
C ALA A 178 1.71 14.19 -2.31
N PRO A 179 2.12 15.43 -2.03
CA PRO A 179 2.23 15.93 -0.67
C PRO A 179 0.86 16.03 -0.03
N ARG A 180 0.69 15.32 1.07
CA ARG A 180 -0.54 15.17 1.83
C ARG A 180 -1.24 16.49 2.15
N ARG A 181 -0.51 17.50 2.62
CA ARG A 181 -1.07 18.82 2.97
C ARG A 181 -1.73 19.55 1.79
N ARG A 182 -1.23 19.35 0.57
CA ARG A 182 -1.82 19.95 -0.63
C ARG A 182 -3.08 19.25 -1.11
N LEU A 183 -3.30 18.03 -0.67
CA LEU A 183 -4.43 17.20 -1.09
C LEU A 183 -5.64 17.35 -0.17
N MET A 184 -5.42 17.84 1.03
CA MET A 184 -6.48 18.35 1.90
C MET A 184 -6.98 19.73 1.46
N LEU A 185 -6.63 20.19 0.25
CA LEU A 185 -7.18 21.38 -0.35
C LEU A 185 -8.69 21.25 -0.50
N ARG A 186 -9.34 22.41 -0.49
CA ARG A 186 -10.81 22.51 -0.65
C ARG A 186 -11.28 21.58 -1.77
N LYS A 187 -12.33 20.84 -1.49
CA LYS A 187 -12.94 19.83 -2.35
C LYS A 187 -13.03 20.23 -3.84
N SER A 188 -13.49 21.45 -4.13
CA SER A 188 -13.61 21.98 -5.48
C SER A 188 -12.28 22.06 -6.23
N LYS A 189 -11.19 22.37 -5.51
CA LYS A 189 -9.86 22.50 -6.08
C LYS A 189 -9.22 21.15 -6.38
N THR A 190 -9.46 20.16 -5.50
CA THR A 190 -9.02 18.78 -5.70
C THR A 190 -9.74 18.14 -6.90
N GLU A 191 -11.03 18.41 -7.05
CA GLU A 191 -11.82 17.95 -8.21
C GLU A 191 -11.32 18.53 -9.53
N ALA A 192 -11.08 19.84 -9.57
CA ALA A 192 -10.58 20.51 -10.77
C ALA A 192 -9.22 19.94 -11.19
N LEU A 193 -8.32 19.68 -10.22
CA LEU A 193 -7.03 19.07 -10.47
C LEU A 193 -7.19 17.62 -10.97
N ALA A 194 -8.06 16.84 -10.39
CA ALA A 194 -8.31 15.45 -10.80
C ALA A 194 -8.88 15.34 -12.23
N LYS A 195 -9.61 16.34 -12.70
CA LYS A 195 -10.25 16.37 -14.02
C LYS A 195 -9.36 16.91 -15.13
N SER A 196 -8.24 17.55 -14.81
CA SER A 196 -7.48 18.33 -15.78
C SER A 196 -6.62 17.53 -16.78
N GLY A 197 -6.37 16.26 -16.55
CA GLY A 197 -5.83 15.35 -17.58
C GLY A 197 -4.34 15.46 -17.93
N ASN A 198 -3.53 16.30 -17.28
CA ASN A 198 -2.10 16.43 -17.52
C ASN A 198 -1.28 15.56 -16.54
N GLY A 199 -0.09 15.10 -16.95
CA GLY A 199 0.73 14.15 -16.19
C GLY A 199 1.04 14.54 -14.72
N PHE A 200 1.19 15.83 -14.40
CA PHE A 200 1.27 16.30 -13.02
C PHE A 200 -0.07 16.16 -12.29
N HIS A 201 -1.17 16.31 -12.98
CA HIS A 201 -2.52 16.20 -12.46
C HIS A 201 -2.96 14.75 -12.28
N ASP A 202 -2.36 13.80 -12.98
CA ASP A 202 -2.63 12.36 -12.77
C ASP A 202 -2.18 11.88 -11.39
N LYS A 203 -1.12 12.48 -10.84
CA LYS A 203 -0.69 12.24 -9.46
C LYS A 203 -1.73 12.71 -8.44
N TRP A 204 -2.36 13.85 -8.72
CA TRP A 204 -3.42 14.39 -7.88
C TRP A 204 -4.71 13.57 -7.97
N LYS A 205 -4.91 12.79 -9.03
CA LYS A 205 -6.04 11.86 -9.13
C LYS A 205 -5.98 10.77 -8.08
N SER A 206 -4.80 10.22 -7.80
CA SER A 206 -4.62 9.22 -6.75
C SER A 206 -5.10 9.74 -5.40
N ALA A 207 -4.66 10.93 -5.05
CA ALA A 207 -5.05 11.58 -3.82
C ALA A 207 -6.53 11.96 -3.77
N TRP A 208 -7.09 12.40 -4.90
CA TRP A 208 -8.52 12.65 -4.98
C TRP A 208 -9.32 11.38 -4.71
N TRP A 209 -8.94 10.25 -5.29
CA TRP A 209 -9.57 8.97 -5.04
C TRP A 209 -9.50 8.57 -3.57
N PHE A 210 -8.37 8.77 -2.91
CA PHE A 210 -8.22 8.53 -1.49
C PHE A 210 -9.20 9.38 -0.66
N ASN A 211 -9.23 10.70 -0.90
CA ASN A 211 -10.17 11.59 -0.22
C ASN A 211 -11.63 11.22 -0.49
N TYR A 212 -11.93 10.75 -1.70
CA TYR A 212 -13.26 10.33 -2.09
C TYR A 212 -13.74 9.12 -1.26
N TYR A 213 -12.87 8.16 -1.01
CA TYR A 213 -13.22 7.00 -0.18
C TYR A 213 -13.19 7.31 1.32
N LYS A 214 -12.13 7.95 1.79
CA LYS A 214 -11.93 8.20 3.22
C LYS A 214 -12.86 9.25 3.80
N ASN A 215 -12.98 10.40 3.12
CA ASN A 215 -13.75 11.52 3.65
C ASN A 215 -15.18 11.53 3.12
N GLY A 216 -15.47 10.71 2.12
CA GLY A 216 -16.74 10.65 1.44
C GLY A 216 -17.15 12.00 0.85
N TRP A 217 -17.68 12.00 -0.31
CA TRP A 217 -18.23 13.20 -0.92
C TRP A 217 -19.38 13.70 -0.03
N ASN A 218 -19.25 14.83 0.66
CA ASN A 218 -20.20 15.35 1.65
C ASN A 218 -20.38 14.47 2.91
N GLY A 219 -19.38 13.67 3.29
CA GLY A 219 -19.46 12.79 4.45
C GLY A 219 -20.38 11.58 4.29
N SER A 220 -20.91 11.33 3.09
CA SER A 220 -21.86 10.24 2.85
C SER A 220 -21.21 8.86 2.82
N LEU A 221 -19.90 8.77 2.57
CA LEU A 221 -19.15 7.53 2.31
C LEU A 221 -19.81 6.63 1.24
N LYS A 222 -20.66 7.20 0.39
CA LYS A 222 -21.42 6.46 -0.61
C LYS A 222 -20.55 5.56 -1.49
N PRO A 223 -19.40 6.02 -2.03
CA PRO A 223 -18.55 5.16 -2.85
C PRO A 223 -18.01 3.95 -2.10
N LEU A 224 -17.64 4.12 -0.84
CA LEU A 224 -17.14 3.04 -0.01
C LEU A 224 -18.27 2.07 0.35
N ARG A 225 -19.42 2.59 0.74
CA ARG A 225 -20.62 1.77 1.01
C ARG A 225 -21.00 0.90 -0.18
N GLU A 226 -21.02 1.46 -1.39
CA GLU A 226 -21.30 0.69 -2.61
C GLU A 226 -20.21 -0.35 -2.89
N THR A 227 -18.95 -0.04 -2.55
CA THR A 227 -17.81 -0.95 -2.73
C THR A 227 -17.93 -2.19 -1.86
N ILE A 228 -18.38 -2.05 -0.61
CA ILE A 228 -18.29 -3.13 0.38
C ILE A 228 -19.61 -3.83 0.69
N LYS A 229 -20.74 -3.37 0.16
CA LYS A 229 -22.11 -3.80 0.53
C LYS A 229 -22.36 -5.30 0.44
N ASP A 230 -21.67 -5.98 -0.46
CA ASP A 230 -21.82 -7.41 -0.78
C ASP A 230 -20.69 -8.29 -0.27
N VAL A 231 -19.62 -7.70 0.29
CA VAL A 231 -18.45 -8.45 0.81
C VAL A 231 -18.31 -8.36 2.31
N SER A 232 -18.78 -7.30 2.95
CA SER A 232 -18.60 -7.11 4.38
C SER A 232 -19.78 -6.41 5.02
N ARG A 233 -20.03 -6.75 6.29
CA ARG A 233 -21.02 -6.07 7.17
C ARG A 233 -20.41 -4.97 8.02
N ILE A 234 -19.11 -4.69 7.84
CA ILE A 234 -18.39 -3.65 8.58
C ILE A 234 -18.96 -2.27 8.19
N ASP A 235 -19.04 -1.37 9.18
CA ASP A 235 -19.49 0.01 8.92
C ASP A 235 -18.51 0.69 7.94
N PRO A 236 -18.98 1.30 6.85
CA PRO A 236 -18.13 2.08 5.94
C PRO A 236 -17.28 3.15 6.64
N LYS A 237 -17.69 3.66 7.81
CA LYS A 237 -16.90 4.60 8.61
C LYS A 237 -15.66 3.94 9.21
N GLU A 238 -15.80 2.70 9.66
CA GLU A 238 -14.68 1.93 10.18
C GLU A 238 -13.67 1.63 9.07
N VAL A 239 -14.14 1.14 7.92
CA VAL A 239 -13.26 0.93 6.76
C VAL A 239 -12.57 2.23 6.33
N ALA A 240 -13.30 3.36 6.31
CA ALA A 240 -12.72 4.67 6.01
C ALA A 240 -11.69 5.10 7.07
N GLY A 241 -11.93 4.78 8.34
CA GLY A 241 -10.99 4.99 9.45
C GLY A 241 -9.70 4.20 9.24
N ASN A 242 -9.81 2.96 8.77
CA ASN A 242 -8.70 2.05 8.49
C ASN A 242 -7.98 2.32 7.16
N MET A 243 -8.32 3.39 6.44
CA MET A 243 -7.60 3.84 5.24
C MET A 243 -6.56 4.88 5.62
N GLY A 244 -5.30 4.52 5.51
CA GLY A 244 -4.14 5.38 5.76
C GLY A 244 -3.61 6.02 4.47
N TRP A 245 -2.78 7.04 4.62
CA TRP A 245 -2.11 7.70 3.52
C TRP A 245 -0.69 8.10 3.89
N LEU A 246 0.27 7.61 3.11
CA LEU A 246 1.68 7.86 3.30
C LEU A 246 2.27 8.48 2.02
N THR A 247 3.28 9.33 2.15
CA THR A 247 4.07 9.75 1.00
C THR A 247 5.38 8.95 0.91
N TRP A 248 5.96 8.86 -0.27
CA TRP A 248 7.29 8.27 -0.45
C TRP A 248 8.35 8.94 0.44
N THR A 249 8.25 10.25 0.62
CA THR A 249 9.16 11.00 1.51
C THR A 249 8.99 10.57 2.97
N ASP A 250 7.76 10.40 3.43
CA ASP A 250 7.50 9.94 4.79
C ASP A 250 7.97 8.50 4.97
N LEU A 251 7.70 7.61 4.01
CA LEU A 251 8.21 6.24 4.06
C LEU A 251 9.75 6.18 4.24
N PHE A 252 10.51 6.96 3.47
CA PHE A 252 11.96 7.02 3.62
C PHE A 252 12.39 7.55 4.99
N LYS A 253 11.75 8.60 5.45
CA LYS A 253 11.97 9.19 6.77
C LYS A 253 11.70 8.18 7.89
N ASP A 254 10.59 7.44 7.80
CA ASP A 254 10.18 6.44 8.79
C ASP A 254 11.14 5.25 8.84
N ILE A 255 11.61 4.80 7.67
CA ILE A 255 12.67 3.79 7.59
C ILE A 255 13.94 4.27 8.33
N LEU A 256 14.40 5.49 8.07
CA LEU A 256 15.59 6.04 8.71
C LEU A 256 15.41 6.20 10.22
N ARG A 257 14.27 6.72 10.68
CA ARG A 257 13.95 6.87 12.11
C ARG A 257 13.91 5.53 12.82
N GLY A 258 13.21 4.55 12.28
CA GLY A 258 13.12 3.23 12.89
C GLY A 258 14.44 2.48 12.90
N MET A 259 15.33 2.69 11.90
CA MET A 259 16.66 2.09 11.87
C MET A 259 17.62 2.72 12.89
N THR A 260 17.60 4.04 13.04
CA THR A 260 18.52 4.76 13.94
C THR A 260 18.09 4.74 15.40
N GLY A 261 16.81 4.48 15.67
CA GLY A 261 16.20 4.70 16.96
C GLY A 261 15.81 6.18 17.12
N LYS A 262 14.81 6.47 17.95
CA LYS A 262 14.52 7.85 18.34
C LYS A 262 15.66 8.37 19.20
N GLU A 263 16.67 8.99 18.63
CA GLU A 263 17.21 10.17 19.26
C GLU A 263 16.18 11.26 18.97
N SER A 264 15.36 11.57 19.95
CA SER A 264 14.64 12.84 19.96
C SER A 264 15.68 13.92 19.73
N PRO A 265 15.54 14.78 18.74
CA PRO A 265 16.09 16.10 18.89
C PRO A 265 15.15 16.82 19.86
N ASP A 266 15.27 16.52 21.14
CA ASP A 266 15.00 17.52 22.13
C ASP A 266 16.03 18.62 21.87
N VAL A 267 15.51 19.80 21.64
CA VAL A 267 16.22 21.08 21.65
C VAL A 267 16.87 21.48 20.33
N LEU A 268 16.17 22.28 19.55
CA LEU A 268 16.60 23.69 19.37
C LEU A 268 15.37 24.54 19.03
#